data_3347bf39b62ff9fc54aab98f4793c888
#
_entry.id   3347bf39b62ff9fc54aab98f4793c888
#
_cell.length_a   1.000
_cell.length_b   1.000
_cell.length_c   1.000
_cell.angle_alpha   90.00
_cell.angle_beta   90.00
_cell.angle_gamma   90.00
#
_symmetry.space_group_name_H-M   'P 1'
#
loop_
_entity.id
_entity.type
_entity.pdbx_description
1 polymer ?
#
loop_
_entity_poly.entity_id
_entity_poly.type
_entity_poly.pdbx_seq_one_letter_code
_entity_poly.pdbx_strand_id
1 'polypeptide(L)'
;MKMPSINVVFKEKGISAIARSARGIVLLILKEDTLPSQTEVNLYTADDIPKELSDSNREQLELTLRGYVNSPKKVIAEIISKDAEDYTDILKTIENKRFDYLVIPDIEENHIDTIATWIKGMRTNKNKRIKAILPDCTADTEGVINFVNKVIRTRTKTYTTAQYCGRIAGVIAGTPMTIACTYAPLPEVIGCDVWTQEEMDTMTNAGKLFFFFDGEKVKLGRGINSLVTTVQGKGVSFQKIKLVDLMDMSTTISARRHRTITLASIRIAMRIAACW
;
A
#
# COMPACT_ATOMS: atom_id res chain seq x y z
N MET A 1 41.60 20.90 -11.37
CA MET A 1 40.72 20.97 -10.18
C MET A 1 39.98 19.63 -10.11
N LYS A 2 40.20 18.84 -9.06
CA LYS A 2 39.44 17.59 -8.82
C LYS A 2 38.12 17.97 -8.17
N MET A 3 37.02 17.44 -8.72
CA MET A 3 35.68 17.58 -8.11
C MET A 3 35.68 16.99 -6.70
N PRO A 4 35.08 17.64 -5.70
CA PRO A 4 35.08 17.11 -4.34
C PRO A 4 34.25 15.84 -4.25
N SER A 5 34.85 14.80 -3.69
CA SER A 5 34.26 13.44 -3.51
C SER A 5 33.04 13.38 -2.58
N ILE A 6 32.68 14.49 -1.94
CA ILE A 6 31.58 14.61 -0.99
C ILE A 6 30.21 14.33 -1.63
N ASN A 7 29.97 14.70 -2.90
CA ASN A 7 28.70 14.47 -3.58
C ASN A 7 28.42 12.99 -3.87
N VAL A 8 29.45 12.18 -4.11
CA VAL A 8 29.30 10.74 -4.39
C VAL A 8 28.92 9.99 -3.11
N VAL A 9 29.56 10.32 -1.97
CA VAL A 9 29.27 9.69 -0.68
C VAL A 9 27.86 10.02 -0.18
N PHE A 10 27.38 11.24 -0.43
CA PHE A 10 26.03 11.64 -0.05
C PHE A 10 24.96 10.91 -0.90
N LYS A 11 25.22 10.70 -2.18
CA LYS A 11 24.34 10.01 -3.11
C LYS A 11 24.25 8.50 -2.76
N GLU A 12 25.34 7.85 -2.46
CA GLU A 12 25.38 6.46 -2.03
C GLU A 12 24.69 6.24 -0.68
N LYS A 13 24.89 7.11 0.31
CA LYS A 13 24.18 7.05 1.58
C LYS A 13 22.68 7.31 1.44
N GLY A 14 22.29 8.22 0.58
CA GLY A 14 20.89 8.49 0.25
C GLY A 14 20.23 7.26 -0.38
N ILE A 15 20.84 6.68 -1.40
CA ILE A 15 20.34 5.49 -2.09
C ILE A 15 20.30 4.28 -1.15
N SER A 16 21.32 4.06 -0.33
CA SER A 16 21.34 2.96 0.62
C SER A 16 20.32 3.13 1.76
N ALA A 17 20.04 4.35 2.20
CA ALA A 17 19.00 4.65 3.18
C ALA A 17 17.61 4.40 2.59
N ILE A 18 17.36 4.83 1.35
CA ILE A 18 16.12 4.58 0.61
C ILE A 18 15.94 3.07 0.41
N ALA A 19 16.95 2.35 -0.05
CA ALA A 19 16.90 0.90 -0.25
C ALA A 19 16.64 0.12 1.06
N ARG A 20 17.25 0.53 2.18
CA ARG A 20 17.06 -0.11 3.49
C ARG A 20 15.69 0.10 4.10
N SER A 21 15.03 1.19 3.77
CA SER A 21 13.71 1.55 4.26
C SER A 21 12.62 1.35 3.22
N ALA A 22 12.92 0.68 2.09
CA ALA A 22 11.97 0.45 1.02
C ALA A 22 10.65 -0.09 1.57
N ARG A 23 9.59 0.68 1.39
CA ARG A 23 8.20 0.26 1.58
C ARG A 23 7.83 -0.65 0.42
N GLY A 24 6.70 -1.31 0.54
CA GLY A 24 6.22 -2.18 -0.53
C GLY A 24 5.77 -3.54 -0.03
N ILE A 25 5.38 -3.62 1.25
CA ILE A 25 4.75 -4.80 1.83
C ILE A 25 3.24 -4.62 1.71
N VAL A 26 2.60 -5.49 0.94
CA VAL A 26 1.14 -5.53 0.80
C VAL A 26 0.60 -6.68 1.64
N LEU A 27 -0.45 -6.43 2.41
CA LEU A 27 -1.20 -7.44 3.14
C LEU A 27 -2.58 -7.58 2.50
N LEU A 28 -2.91 -8.81 2.07
CA LEU A 28 -4.24 -9.17 1.59
C LEU A 28 -4.95 -10.00 2.64
N ILE A 29 -6.22 -9.69 2.89
CA ILE A 29 -7.13 -10.56 3.64
C ILE A 29 -7.99 -11.27 2.61
N LEU A 30 -7.89 -12.60 2.56
CA LEU A 30 -8.57 -13.45 1.60
C LEU A 30 -9.57 -14.35 2.31
N LYS A 31 -10.76 -14.50 1.75
CA LYS A 31 -11.81 -15.42 2.24
C LYS A 31 -11.73 -16.74 1.47
N GLU A 32 -11.70 -17.87 2.19
CA GLU A 32 -11.69 -19.22 1.61
C GLU A 32 -12.82 -20.09 2.17
N ASP A 33 -13.38 -20.94 1.33
CA ASP A 33 -14.40 -21.92 1.76
C ASP A 33 -13.78 -22.99 2.67
N THR A 34 -12.55 -23.40 2.38
CA THR A 34 -11.80 -24.36 3.19
C THR A 34 -10.48 -23.74 3.60
N LEU A 35 -10.28 -23.58 4.91
CA LEU A 35 -9.03 -23.01 5.41
C LEU A 35 -7.85 -23.92 5.10
N PRO A 36 -6.77 -23.41 4.50
CA PRO A 36 -5.54 -24.16 4.29
C PRO A 36 -4.84 -24.46 5.62
N SER A 37 -3.86 -25.33 5.58
CA SER A 37 -3.05 -25.69 6.76
C SER A 37 -2.30 -24.49 7.35
N GLN A 38 -1.96 -23.51 6.52
CA GLN A 38 -1.34 -22.25 6.92
C GLN A 38 -2.25 -21.09 6.54
N THR A 39 -2.75 -20.37 7.53
CA THR A 39 -3.62 -19.19 7.34
C THR A 39 -2.85 -17.92 7.09
N GLU A 40 -1.53 -17.89 7.36
CA GLU A 40 -0.62 -16.80 7.00
C GLU A 40 0.43 -17.29 6.01
N VAL A 41 0.48 -16.66 4.85
CA VAL A 41 1.47 -16.98 3.82
C VAL A 41 2.26 -15.73 3.43
N ASN A 42 3.58 -15.88 3.36
CA ASN A 42 4.49 -14.81 2.97
C ASN A 42 5.04 -15.09 1.56
N LEU A 43 4.75 -14.20 0.62
CA LEU A 43 5.02 -14.37 -0.81
C LEU A 43 6.05 -13.32 -1.27
N TYR A 44 7.05 -13.77 -1.99
CA TYR A 44 8.06 -12.92 -2.63
C TYR A 44 7.99 -13.02 -4.16
N THR A 45 7.55 -14.17 -4.65
CA THR A 45 7.39 -14.50 -6.07
C THR A 45 6.05 -15.20 -6.31
N ALA A 46 5.66 -15.34 -7.56
CA ALA A 46 4.46 -16.08 -7.93
C ALA A 46 4.56 -17.59 -7.61
N ASP A 47 5.77 -18.13 -7.57
CA ASP A 47 6.01 -19.56 -7.23
C ASP A 47 5.71 -19.87 -5.75
N ASP A 48 5.68 -18.85 -4.90
CA ASP A 48 5.37 -19.01 -3.46
C ASP A 48 3.85 -19.15 -3.20
N ILE A 49 3.00 -18.99 -4.23
CA ILE A 49 1.55 -19.04 -4.07
C ILE A 49 1.09 -20.47 -3.78
N PRO A 50 0.41 -20.73 -2.64
CA PRO A 50 -0.06 -22.06 -2.30
C PRO A 50 -1.08 -22.59 -3.32
N LYS A 51 -0.90 -23.85 -3.71
CA LYS A 51 -1.81 -24.52 -4.65
C LYS A 51 -3.16 -24.90 -4.02
N GLU A 52 -3.22 -24.87 -2.70
CA GLU A 52 -4.42 -25.18 -1.91
C GLU A 52 -5.48 -24.07 -1.96
N LEU A 53 -5.08 -22.86 -2.35
CA LEU A 53 -6.01 -21.73 -2.47
C LEU A 53 -6.90 -21.85 -3.70
N SER A 54 -8.10 -21.30 -3.63
CA SER A 54 -9.01 -21.16 -4.76
C SER A 54 -8.35 -20.40 -5.92
N ASP A 55 -8.79 -20.69 -7.14
CA ASP A 55 -8.27 -20.02 -8.34
C ASP A 55 -8.45 -18.49 -8.25
N SER A 56 -9.56 -18.05 -7.65
CA SER A 56 -9.84 -16.62 -7.46
C SER A 56 -8.79 -15.98 -6.54
N ASN A 57 -8.48 -16.57 -5.40
CA ASN A 57 -7.51 -16.03 -4.45
C ASN A 57 -6.08 -16.13 -4.97
N ARG A 58 -5.73 -17.19 -5.69
CA ARG A 58 -4.43 -17.28 -6.37
C ARG A 58 -4.25 -16.13 -7.39
N GLU A 59 -5.29 -15.87 -8.19
CA GLU A 59 -5.32 -14.77 -9.15
C GLU A 59 -5.14 -13.40 -8.46
N GLN A 60 -5.78 -13.16 -7.30
CA GLN A 60 -5.62 -11.92 -6.54
C GLN A 60 -4.17 -11.71 -6.07
N LEU A 61 -3.51 -12.78 -5.64
CA LEU A 61 -2.10 -12.76 -5.26
C LEU A 61 -1.18 -12.50 -6.46
N GLU A 62 -1.44 -13.14 -7.61
CA GLU A 62 -0.70 -12.92 -8.86
C GLU A 62 -0.85 -11.47 -9.35
N LEU A 63 -2.07 -10.93 -9.34
CA LEU A 63 -2.33 -9.54 -9.71
C LEU A 63 -1.56 -8.56 -8.83
N THR A 64 -1.52 -8.83 -7.52
CA THR A 64 -0.78 -7.98 -6.57
C THR A 64 0.73 -8.08 -6.79
N LEU A 65 1.27 -9.29 -6.98
CA LEU A 65 2.71 -9.52 -7.21
C LEU A 65 3.20 -8.95 -8.53
N ARG A 66 2.33 -8.72 -9.51
CA ARG A 66 2.71 -8.14 -10.81
C ARG A 66 3.42 -6.79 -10.69
N GLY A 67 3.05 -5.97 -9.70
CA GLY A 67 3.71 -4.69 -9.43
C GLY A 67 3.63 -3.67 -10.58
N TYR A 68 4.64 -2.80 -10.68
CA TYR A 68 4.82 -1.83 -11.79
C TYR A 68 6.26 -1.89 -12.32
N VAL A 69 7.17 -1.04 -11.80
CA VAL A 69 8.61 -1.09 -12.17
C VAL A 69 9.26 -2.31 -11.52
N ASN A 70 8.86 -2.61 -10.29
CA ASN A 70 9.26 -3.80 -9.54
C ASN A 70 8.01 -4.52 -9.03
N SER A 71 8.16 -5.77 -8.64
CA SER A 71 7.17 -6.43 -7.80
C SER A 71 7.17 -5.81 -6.38
N PRO A 72 6.07 -5.89 -5.63
CA PRO A 72 6.08 -5.59 -4.21
C PRO A 72 7.21 -6.34 -3.50
N LYS A 73 7.79 -5.71 -2.50
CA LYS A 73 8.88 -6.33 -1.72
C LYS A 73 8.46 -7.65 -1.05
N LYS A 74 7.20 -7.72 -0.67
CA LYS A 74 6.58 -8.87 -0.02
C LYS A 74 5.07 -8.72 -0.09
N VAL A 75 4.38 -9.80 -0.32
CA VAL A 75 2.93 -9.90 -0.16
C VAL A 75 2.65 -10.86 1.01
N ILE A 76 1.81 -10.45 1.94
CA ILE A 76 1.34 -11.26 3.05
C ILE A 76 -0.11 -11.60 2.77
N ALA A 77 -0.45 -12.87 2.68
CA ALA A 77 -1.82 -13.33 2.58
C ALA A 77 -2.27 -13.81 3.97
N GLU A 78 -3.34 -13.21 4.48
CA GLU A 78 -4.06 -13.65 5.67
C GLU A 78 -5.37 -14.30 5.19
N ILE A 79 -5.54 -15.56 5.50
CA ILE A 79 -6.64 -16.36 5.01
C ILE A 79 -7.62 -16.57 6.16
N ILE A 80 -8.88 -16.17 5.93
CA ILE A 80 -9.97 -16.33 6.88
C ILE A 80 -11.07 -17.17 6.27
N SER A 81 -11.96 -17.72 7.12
CA SER A 81 -13.14 -18.44 6.64
C SER A 81 -14.05 -17.49 5.86
N LYS A 82 -14.65 -17.99 4.81
CA LYS A 82 -15.69 -17.28 4.05
C LYS A 82 -16.92 -16.96 4.90
N ASP A 83 -17.19 -17.78 5.91
CA ASP A 83 -18.30 -17.60 6.84
C ASP A 83 -18.04 -16.49 7.88
N ALA A 84 -16.86 -15.87 7.87
CA ALA A 84 -16.57 -14.75 8.76
C ALA A 84 -17.48 -13.56 8.44
N GLU A 85 -18.33 -13.19 9.41
CA GLU A 85 -19.30 -12.10 9.27
C GLU A 85 -18.61 -10.71 9.29
N ASP A 86 -17.47 -10.59 9.97
CA ASP A 86 -16.72 -9.34 10.07
C ASP A 86 -15.20 -9.57 10.01
N TYR A 87 -14.45 -8.48 10.08
CA TYR A 87 -12.98 -8.48 10.05
C TYR A 87 -12.35 -8.19 11.41
N THR A 88 -13.13 -8.13 12.50
CA THR A 88 -12.65 -7.65 13.81
C THR A 88 -11.48 -8.48 14.34
N ASP A 89 -11.57 -9.80 14.27
CA ASP A 89 -10.53 -10.67 14.85
C ASP A 89 -9.26 -10.69 14.00
N ILE A 90 -9.40 -10.70 12.66
CA ILE A 90 -8.21 -10.61 11.80
C ILE A 90 -7.53 -9.25 11.94
N LEU A 91 -8.28 -8.15 12.10
CA LEU A 91 -7.71 -6.82 12.32
C LEU A 91 -6.90 -6.75 13.62
N LYS A 92 -7.34 -7.43 14.71
CA LYS A 92 -6.56 -7.57 15.95
C LYS A 92 -5.27 -8.36 15.71
N THR A 93 -5.35 -9.44 14.93
CA THR A 93 -4.20 -10.29 14.60
C THR A 93 -3.14 -9.54 13.79
N ILE A 94 -3.55 -8.81 12.76
CA ILE A 94 -2.63 -8.07 11.90
C ILE A 94 -2.14 -6.76 12.51
N GLU A 95 -2.77 -6.31 13.59
CA GLU A 95 -2.41 -5.06 14.26
C GLU A 95 -0.92 -4.96 14.57
N ASN A 96 -0.30 -6.05 15.02
CA ASN A 96 1.13 -6.09 15.36
C ASN A 96 2.06 -6.48 14.21
N LYS A 97 1.51 -6.83 13.04
CA LYS A 97 2.29 -7.17 11.85
C LYS A 97 2.82 -5.93 11.17
N ARG A 98 3.89 -6.10 10.40
CA ARG A 98 4.49 -5.03 9.63
C ARG A 98 4.10 -5.16 8.18
N PHE A 99 3.30 -4.22 7.72
CA PHE A 99 2.92 -4.02 6.32
C PHE A 99 2.76 -2.53 6.03
N ASP A 100 2.63 -2.17 4.76
CA ASP A 100 2.47 -0.79 4.32
C ASP A 100 1.08 -0.54 3.74
N TYR A 101 0.52 -1.53 3.04
CA TYR A 101 -0.78 -1.44 2.37
C TYR A 101 -1.65 -2.64 2.73
N LEU A 102 -2.92 -2.38 3.06
CA LEU A 102 -3.95 -3.37 3.31
C LEU A 102 -4.93 -3.41 2.14
N VAL A 103 -5.31 -4.60 1.71
CA VAL A 103 -6.35 -4.83 0.70
C VAL A 103 -7.23 -6.00 1.11
N ILE A 104 -8.51 -5.89 0.82
CA ILE A 104 -9.50 -6.95 0.98
C ILE A 104 -10.25 -7.07 -0.35
N PRO A 105 -9.88 -8.03 -1.24
CA PRO A 105 -10.42 -8.10 -2.61
C PRO A 105 -11.92 -8.30 -2.71
N ASP A 106 -12.51 -9.00 -1.74
CA ASP A 106 -13.95 -9.28 -1.70
C ASP A 106 -14.63 -8.55 -0.53
N ILE A 107 -14.20 -7.32 -0.25
CA ILE A 107 -14.81 -6.51 0.81
C ILE A 107 -16.24 -6.12 0.42
N GLU A 108 -17.16 -6.31 1.36
CA GLU A 108 -18.54 -5.85 1.24
C GLU A 108 -18.65 -4.37 1.62
N GLU A 109 -19.60 -3.65 1.01
CA GLU A 109 -19.78 -2.20 1.20
C GLU A 109 -19.96 -1.79 2.66
N ASN A 110 -20.68 -2.61 3.44
CA ASN A 110 -20.94 -2.39 4.87
C ASN A 110 -19.68 -2.38 5.74
N HIS A 111 -18.58 -2.97 5.28
CA HIS A 111 -17.31 -3.05 6.02
C HIS A 111 -16.29 -1.98 5.62
N ILE A 112 -16.49 -1.28 4.50
CA ILE A 112 -15.52 -0.30 3.99
C ILE A 112 -15.22 0.79 5.02
N ASP A 113 -16.25 1.39 5.62
CA ASP A 113 -16.09 2.45 6.61
C ASP A 113 -15.46 1.95 7.91
N THR A 114 -15.72 0.70 8.29
CA THR A 114 -15.08 0.07 9.45
C THR A 114 -13.58 -0.07 9.25
N ILE A 115 -13.15 -0.56 8.07
CA ILE A 115 -11.72 -0.66 7.72
C ILE A 115 -11.08 0.73 7.64
N ALA A 116 -11.73 1.70 7.01
CA ALA A 116 -11.22 3.07 6.92
C ALA A 116 -11.03 3.71 8.31
N THR A 117 -11.99 3.51 9.21
CA THR A 117 -11.92 3.99 10.61
C THR A 117 -10.78 3.30 11.37
N TRP A 118 -10.61 1.99 11.20
CA TRP A 118 -9.50 1.26 11.80
C TRP A 118 -8.14 1.78 11.32
N ILE A 119 -7.96 1.99 10.01
CA ILE A 119 -6.74 2.57 9.44
C ILE A 119 -6.45 3.96 10.02
N LYS A 120 -7.48 4.81 10.13
CA LYS A 120 -7.36 6.14 10.74
C LYS A 120 -6.91 6.03 12.20
N GLY A 121 -7.52 5.13 12.98
CA GLY A 121 -7.13 4.86 14.36
C GLY A 121 -5.69 4.34 14.51
N MET A 122 -5.26 3.45 13.62
CA MET A 122 -3.88 2.94 13.59
C MET A 122 -2.85 4.07 13.35
N ARG A 123 -3.15 4.99 12.44
CA ARG A 123 -2.29 6.12 12.12
C ARG A 123 -2.26 7.17 13.23
N THR A 124 -3.41 7.53 13.80
CA THR A 124 -3.53 8.59 14.81
C THR A 124 -3.15 8.13 16.20
N ASN A 125 -3.69 6.99 16.66
CA ASN A 125 -3.57 6.55 18.04
C ASN A 125 -2.35 5.66 18.28
N LYS A 126 -2.00 4.81 17.29
CA LYS A 126 -0.91 3.82 17.41
C LYS A 126 0.35 4.20 16.65
N ASN A 127 0.34 5.34 15.96
CA ASN A 127 1.45 5.85 15.15
C ASN A 127 1.96 4.83 14.13
N LYS A 128 1.10 3.93 13.64
CA LYS A 128 1.41 2.96 12.59
C LYS A 128 1.09 3.56 11.23
N ARG A 129 2.09 3.68 10.38
CA ARG A 129 2.02 4.37 9.09
C ARG A 129 1.57 3.42 7.98
N ILE A 130 0.43 2.77 8.19
CA ILE A 130 -0.22 1.87 7.22
C ILE A 130 -1.30 2.60 6.42
N LYS A 131 -1.63 2.04 5.26
CA LYS A 131 -2.68 2.54 4.36
C LYS A 131 -3.57 1.39 3.92
N ALA A 132 -4.80 1.68 3.48
CA ALA A 132 -5.65 0.73 2.78
C ALA A 132 -6.02 1.23 1.39
N ILE A 133 -6.17 0.31 0.44
CA ILE A 133 -6.81 0.56 -0.85
C ILE A 133 -8.20 -0.02 -0.75
N LEU A 134 -9.21 0.86 -0.84
CA LEU A 134 -10.61 0.50 -0.66
C LEU A 134 -11.44 0.96 -1.87
N PRO A 135 -12.45 0.18 -2.27
CA PRO A 135 -13.36 0.58 -3.33
C PRO A 135 -14.34 1.65 -2.83
N ASP A 136 -14.55 2.69 -3.62
CA ASP A 136 -15.59 3.72 -3.39
C ASP A 136 -15.65 4.31 -1.97
N CYS A 137 -14.53 4.37 -1.28
CA CYS A 137 -14.44 4.84 0.11
C CYS A 137 -14.32 6.35 0.18
N THR A 138 -15.28 7.02 0.81
CA THR A 138 -15.32 8.49 0.96
C THR A 138 -14.59 9.01 2.19
N ALA A 139 -13.85 8.18 2.91
CA ALA A 139 -13.10 8.58 4.09
C ALA A 139 -12.03 9.63 3.76
N ASP A 140 -12.13 10.80 4.38
CA ASP A 140 -11.19 11.92 4.20
C ASP A 140 -9.94 11.69 5.07
N THR A 141 -8.94 11.02 4.49
CA THR A 141 -7.69 10.70 5.21
C THR A 141 -6.55 10.31 4.25
N GLU A 142 -5.33 10.66 4.60
CA GLU A 142 -4.13 10.19 3.89
C GLU A 142 -3.87 8.68 4.03
N GLY A 143 -4.57 8.01 4.93
CA GLY A 143 -4.45 6.58 5.18
C GLY A 143 -5.28 5.70 4.25
N VAL A 144 -6.19 6.27 3.45
CA VAL A 144 -7.03 5.52 2.52
C VAL A 144 -6.77 5.96 1.09
N ILE A 145 -6.70 5.01 0.19
CA ILE A 145 -6.64 5.22 -1.26
C ILE A 145 -7.99 4.74 -1.80
N ASN A 146 -8.81 5.70 -2.25
CA ASN A 146 -10.15 5.45 -2.75
C ASN A 146 -10.10 5.10 -4.26
N PHE A 147 -10.24 3.83 -4.60
CA PHE A 147 -10.26 3.36 -5.99
C PHE A 147 -11.70 3.23 -6.50
N VAL A 148 -12.01 3.76 -7.72
CA VAL A 148 -13.41 3.97 -8.13
C VAL A 148 -13.82 3.41 -9.50
N ASN A 149 -12.91 2.80 -10.28
CA ASN A 149 -13.30 2.23 -11.57
C ASN A 149 -14.33 1.11 -11.43
N LYS A 150 -15.39 1.17 -12.23
CA LYS A 150 -16.46 0.17 -12.27
C LYS A 150 -16.29 -0.82 -13.42
N VAL A 151 -15.77 -0.36 -14.55
CA VAL A 151 -15.50 -1.19 -15.70
C VAL A 151 -14.03 -1.55 -15.75
N ILE A 152 -13.70 -2.81 -15.49
CA ILE A 152 -12.34 -3.31 -15.45
C ILE A 152 -12.29 -4.62 -16.23
N ARG A 153 -11.98 -4.54 -17.53
CA ARG A 153 -11.89 -5.71 -18.40
C ARG A 153 -10.46 -6.00 -18.81
N THR A 154 -10.06 -7.22 -18.60
CA THR A 154 -8.83 -7.79 -19.15
C THR A 154 -9.17 -8.72 -20.31
N ARG A 155 -8.18 -9.32 -20.94
CA ARG A 155 -8.42 -10.30 -22.03
C ARG A 155 -9.17 -11.55 -21.56
N THR A 156 -9.05 -11.91 -20.30
CA THR A 156 -9.57 -13.18 -19.77
C THR A 156 -10.77 -12.98 -18.86
N LYS A 157 -10.89 -11.82 -18.19
CA LYS A 157 -11.88 -11.64 -17.13
C LYS A 157 -12.28 -10.19 -16.95
N THR A 158 -13.46 -9.98 -16.36
CA THR A 158 -13.92 -8.69 -15.83
C THR A 158 -13.83 -8.71 -14.32
N TYR A 159 -13.28 -7.66 -13.74
CA TYR A 159 -13.11 -7.52 -12.29
C TYR A 159 -14.07 -6.47 -11.72
N THR A 160 -14.45 -6.67 -10.47
CA THR A 160 -15.10 -5.61 -9.68
C THR A 160 -14.06 -4.61 -9.19
N THR A 161 -14.51 -3.43 -8.73
CA THR A 161 -13.64 -2.43 -8.12
C THR A 161 -12.84 -3.01 -6.95
N ALA A 162 -13.50 -3.75 -6.06
CA ALA A 162 -12.87 -4.38 -4.90
C ALA A 162 -11.79 -5.40 -5.30
N GLN A 163 -12.09 -6.29 -6.24
CA GLN A 163 -11.15 -7.30 -6.74
C GLN A 163 -9.90 -6.69 -7.38
N TYR A 164 -10.01 -5.50 -7.97
CA TYR A 164 -8.86 -4.87 -8.61
C TYR A 164 -8.02 -4.02 -7.66
N CYS A 165 -8.48 -3.78 -6.43
CA CYS A 165 -7.71 -3.07 -5.40
C CYS A 165 -6.34 -3.74 -5.12
N GLY A 166 -6.26 -5.08 -5.17
CA GLY A 166 -5.00 -5.82 -5.04
C GLY A 166 -3.98 -5.45 -6.10
N ARG A 167 -4.44 -5.34 -7.36
CA ARG A 167 -3.59 -4.90 -8.48
C ARG A 167 -3.07 -3.47 -8.30
N ILE A 168 -3.95 -2.56 -7.87
CA ILE A 168 -3.57 -1.17 -7.58
C ILE A 168 -2.55 -1.09 -6.44
N ALA A 169 -2.75 -1.88 -5.37
CA ALA A 169 -1.78 -1.99 -4.29
C ALA A 169 -0.41 -2.47 -4.78
N GLY A 170 -0.41 -3.48 -5.65
CA GLY A 170 0.80 -3.98 -6.30
C GLY A 170 1.53 -2.90 -7.10
N VAL A 171 0.80 -2.09 -7.91
CA VAL A 171 1.37 -0.95 -8.65
C VAL A 171 2.03 0.04 -7.72
N ILE A 172 1.32 0.47 -6.68
CA ILE A 172 1.83 1.48 -5.73
C ILE A 172 3.03 0.93 -4.97
N ALA A 173 2.94 -0.29 -4.44
CA ALA A 173 4.00 -0.93 -3.67
C ALA A 173 5.24 -1.26 -4.52
N GLY A 174 5.05 -1.59 -5.80
CA GLY A 174 6.12 -1.86 -6.77
C GLY A 174 6.73 -0.60 -7.42
N THR A 175 6.19 0.59 -7.08
CA THR A 175 6.73 1.86 -7.58
C THR A 175 7.93 2.31 -6.74
N PRO A 176 9.12 2.52 -7.33
CA PRO A 176 10.26 3.04 -6.60
C PRO A 176 9.99 4.40 -5.97
N MET A 177 10.60 4.66 -4.80
CA MET A 177 10.44 5.94 -4.09
C MET A 177 11.01 7.15 -4.86
N THR A 178 11.70 6.94 -5.96
CA THR A 178 12.23 8.00 -6.83
C THR A 178 11.20 8.57 -7.80
N ILE A 179 10.15 7.80 -8.11
CA ILE A 179 9.08 8.18 -9.05
C ILE A 179 7.70 8.12 -8.39
N ALA A 180 6.68 8.65 -9.04
CA ALA A 180 5.28 8.51 -8.63
C ALA A 180 4.60 7.39 -9.43
N CYS A 181 3.54 6.79 -8.87
CA CYS A 181 2.68 5.85 -9.60
C CYS A 181 1.71 6.54 -10.58
N THR A 182 1.71 7.87 -10.64
CA THR A 182 0.93 8.65 -11.60
C THR A 182 1.26 8.22 -13.02
N TYR A 183 0.25 7.92 -13.80
CA TYR A 183 0.33 7.45 -15.19
C TYR A 183 1.04 6.09 -15.35
N ALA A 184 1.12 5.29 -14.29
CA ALA A 184 1.59 3.91 -14.39
C ALA A 184 0.71 3.13 -15.38
N PRO A 185 1.29 2.48 -16.40
CA PRO A 185 0.53 1.73 -17.39
C PRO A 185 -0.02 0.43 -16.78
N LEU A 186 -1.21 0.05 -17.24
CA LEU A 186 -1.90 -1.19 -16.92
C LEU A 186 -2.12 -2.00 -18.21
N PRO A 187 -1.08 -2.65 -18.75
CA PRO A 187 -1.12 -3.26 -20.08
C PRO A 187 -2.09 -4.44 -20.17
N GLU A 188 -2.49 -5.02 -19.06
CA GLU A 188 -3.47 -6.10 -19.00
C GLU A 188 -4.92 -5.63 -19.17
N VAL A 189 -5.20 -4.33 -18.93
CA VAL A 189 -6.56 -3.78 -19.03
C VAL A 189 -6.81 -3.36 -20.47
N ILE A 190 -7.85 -3.93 -21.06
CA ILE A 190 -8.29 -3.69 -22.45
C ILE A 190 -9.59 -2.88 -22.52
N GLY A 191 -10.29 -2.71 -21.42
CA GLY A 191 -11.52 -1.92 -21.34
C GLY A 191 -11.71 -1.32 -19.95
N CYS A 192 -12.03 -0.03 -19.93
CA CYS A 192 -12.25 0.73 -18.72
C CYS A 192 -13.39 1.74 -18.89
N ASP A 193 -13.74 2.39 -17.79
CA ASP A 193 -14.65 3.53 -17.82
C ASP A 193 -14.10 4.62 -18.73
N VAL A 194 -15.00 5.31 -19.42
CA VAL A 194 -14.68 6.45 -20.28
C VAL A 194 -15.04 7.72 -19.53
N TRP A 195 -14.05 8.56 -19.29
CA TRP A 195 -14.20 9.80 -18.54
C TRP A 195 -13.91 11.00 -19.43
N THR A 196 -14.70 12.06 -19.27
CA THR A 196 -14.36 13.38 -19.82
C THR A 196 -13.26 14.03 -18.98
N GLN A 197 -12.56 15.02 -19.51
CA GLN A 197 -11.53 15.75 -18.76
C GLN A 197 -12.10 16.39 -17.48
N GLU A 198 -13.30 16.95 -17.57
CA GLU A 198 -13.99 17.59 -16.44
C GLU A 198 -14.33 16.58 -15.32
N GLU A 199 -14.77 15.37 -15.69
CA GLU A 199 -15.03 14.29 -14.74
C GLU A 199 -13.72 13.82 -14.06
N MET A 200 -12.64 13.67 -14.82
CA MET A 200 -11.32 13.30 -14.28
C MET A 200 -10.80 14.34 -13.29
N ASP A 201 -10.95 15.62 -13.60
CA ASP A 201 -10.55 16.71 -12.72
C ASP A 201 -11.42 16.75 -11.45
N THR A 202 -12.73 16.55 -11.59
CA THR A 202 -13.66 16.46 -10.46
C THR A 202 -13.34 15.28 -9.54
N MET A 203 -13.11 14.10 -10.10
CA MET A 203 -12.71 12.91 -9.33
C MET A 203 -11.37 13.11 -8.63
N THR A 204 -10.40 13.71 -9.31
CA THR A 204 -9.08 14.02 -8.73
C THR A 204 -9.23 14.98 -7.55
N ASN A 205 -10.03 16.02 -7.67
CA ASN A 205 -10.29 16.96 -6.59
C ASN A 205 -11.06 16.33 -5.42
N ALA A 206 -11.88 15.32 -5.69
CA ALA A 206 -12.60 14.53 -4.70
C ALA A 206 -11.75 13.38 -4.08
N GLY A 207 -10.45 13.34 -4.33
CA GLY A 207 -9.55 12.33 -3.74
C GLY A 207 -9.78 10.90 -4.24
N LYS A 208 -10.31 10.75 -5.47
CA LYS A 208 -10.60 9.46 -6.09
C LYS A 208 -9.47 9.05 -7.01
N LEU A 209 -8.95 7.85 -6.81
CA LEU A 209 -7.97 7.21 -7.68
C LEU A 209 -8.71 6.40 -8.73
N PHE A 210 -8.37 6.59 -9.99
CA PHE A 210 -8.95 5.89 -11.14
C PHE A 210 -7.87 5.63 -12.19
N PHE A 211 -8.18 4.81 -13.16
CA PHE A 211 -7.41 4.67 -14.39
C PHE A 211 -8.29 5.00 -15.61
N PHE A 212 -7.66 5.36 -16.70
CA PHE A 212 -8.32 5.80 -17.93
C PHE A 212 -7.52 5.38 -19.15
N PHE A 213 -8.18 5.35 -20.30
CA PHE A 213 -7.56 5.11 -21.59
C PHE A 213 -7.10 6.44 -22.20
N ASP A 214 -5.84 6.55 -22.55
CA ASP A 214 -5.25 7.79 -23.10
C ASP A 214 -5.23 7.86 -24.64
N GLY A 215 -5.90 6.93 -25.31
CA GLY A 215 -5.90 6.76 -26.77
C GLY A 215 -4.94 5.67 -27.26
N GLU A 216 -3.96 5.27 -26.46
CA GLU A 216 -2.98 4.22 -26.78
C GLU A 216 -3.03 3.07 -25.79
N LYS A 217 -3.10 3.37 -24.50
CA LYS A 217 -3.05 2.40 -23.41
C LYS A 217 -3.82 2.87 -22.16
N VAL A 218 -4.19 1.94 -21.31
CA VAL A 218 -4.78 2.26 -20.01
C VAL A 218 -3.68 2.63 -19.03
N LYS A 219 -3.87 3.76 -18.35
CA LYS A 219 -2.95 4.31 -17.35
C LYS A 219 -3.67 4.65 -16.06
N LEU A 220 -2.98 4.47 -14.94
CA LEU A 220 -3.43 5.00 -13.67
C LEU A 220 -3.50 6.54 -13.75
N GLY A 221 -4.54 7.13 -13.18
CA GLY A 221 -4.67 8.57 -13.06
C GLY A 221 -3.63 9.17 -12.12
N ARG A 222 -3.96 10.28 -11.52
CA ARG A 222 -3.07 10.93 -10.56
C ARG A 222 -2.95 10.08 -9.29
N GLY A 223 -1.72 9.77 -8.85
CA GLY A 223 -1.43 8.99 -7.64
C GLY A 223 -1.78 9.77 -6.36
N ILE A 224 -3.05 9.75 -5.98
CA ILE A 224 -3.62 10.47 -4.83
C ILE A 224 -4.33 9.52 -3.86
N ASN A 225 -4.44 9.97 -2.61
CA ASN A 225 -5.24 9.33 -1.57
C ASN A 225 -6.57 10.09 -1.39
N SER A 226 -7.41 9.64 -0.47
CA SER A 226 -8.75 10.18 -0.25
C SER A 226 -8.79 11.45 0.59
N LEU A 227 -7.66 12.04 0.96
CA LEU A 227 -7.62 13.30 1.72
C LEU A 227 -8.07 14.47 0.82
N VAL A 228 -9.16 15.12 1.19
CA VAL A 228 -9.73 16.27 0.49
C VAL A 228 -9.62 17.53 1.33
N THR A 229 -9.81 17.41 2.65
CA THR A 229 -9.78 18.54 3.57
C THR A 229 -8.34 18.96 3.86
N THR A 230 -8.05 20.24 3.66
CA THR A 230 -6.78 20.84 4.09
C THR A 230 -6.80 21.03 5.60
N VAL A 231 -6.05 20.23 6.33
CA VAL A 231 -5.84 20.41 7.78
C VAL A 231 -4.73 21.44 7.98
N GLN A 232 -4.88 22.30 8.99
CA GLN A 232 -3.85 23.28 9.36
C GLN A 232 -2.49 22.58 9.57
N GLY A 233 -1.46 23.00 8.84
CA GLY A 233 -0.14 22.38 8.81
C GLY A 233 0.04 21.22 7.83
N LYS A 234 -1.04 20.75 7.17
CA LYS A 234 -0.99 19.77 6.07
C LYS A 234 -1.50 20.44 4.79
N GLY A 235 -0.63 20.84 3.89
CA GLY A 235 -1.02 21.41 2.61
C GLY A 235 -1.61 20.37 1.65
N VAL A 236 -2.16 20.82 0.51
CA VAL A 236 -2.68 19.99 -0.60
C VAL A 236 -1.71 18.87 -1.03
N SER A 237 -0.42 19.02 -0.73
CA SER A 237 0.61 18.03 -1.03
C SER A 237 0.38 16.68 -0.37
N PHE A 238 -0.30 16.62 0.79
CA PHE A 238 -0.60 15.38 1.50
C PHE A 238 -1.65 14.50 0.81
N GLN A 239 -2.29 14.99 -0.23
CA GLN A 239 -3.10 14.16 -1.13
C GLN A 239 -2.26 13.19 -1.97
N LYS A 240 -0.97 13.51 -2.21
CA LYS A 240 -0.09 12.71 -3.06
C LYS A 240 0.41 11.48 -2.31
N ILE A 241 0.09 10.28 -2.81
CA ILE A 241 0.53 9.00 -2.24
C ILE A 241 2.04 9.00 -2.01
N LYS A 242 2.82 9.37 -3.02
CA LYS A 242 4.29 9.40 -2.95
C LYS A 242 4.80 10.28 -1.82
N LEU A 243 4.22 11.46 -1.61
CA LEU A 243 4.68 12.36 -0.56
C LEU A 243 4.40 11.78 0.82
N VAL A 244 3.19 11.23 1.02
CA VAL A 244 2.82 10.58 2.28
C VAL A 244 3.73 9.37 2.54
N ASP A 245 4.07 8.57 1.52
CA ASP A 245 5.00 7.45 1.65
C ASP A 245 6.40 7.89 2.07
N LEU A 246 6.93 8.97 1.48
CA LEU A 246 8.22 9.55 1.86
C LEU A 246 8.22 10.04 3.32
N MET A 247 7.15 10.70 3.74
CA MET A 247 7.00 11.18 5.12
C MET A 247 6.87 10.03 6.12
N ASP A 248 6.05 9.04 5.82
CA ASP A 248 5.89 7.83 6.63
C ASP A 248 7.22 7.07 6.79
N MET A 249 8.01 7.02 5.71
CA MET A 249 9.35 6.42 5.72
C MET A 249 10.31 7.19 6.63
N SER A 250 10.35 8.52 6.54
CA SER A 250 11.22 9.36 7.35
C SER A 250 10.92 9.23 8.85
N THR A 251 9.64 9.17 9.21
CA THR A 251 9.19 8.94 10.58
C THR A 251 9.66 7.58 11.11
N THR A 252 9.58 6.54 10.28
CA THR A 252 10.04 5.18 10.65
C THR A 252 11.56 5.13 10.87
N ILE A 253 12.34 5.83 10.05
CA ILE A 253 13.81 5.92 10.20
C ILE A 253 14.16 6.66 11.48
N SER A 254 13.52 7.80 11.77
CA SER A 254 13.76 8.58 12.98
C SER A 254 13.46 7.75 14.25
N ALA A 255 12.34 7.05 14.29
CA ALA A 255 11.98 6.18 15.42
C ALA A 255 13.01 5.05 15.64
N ARG A 256 13.58 4.48 14.56
CA ARG A 256 14.63 3.46 14.65
C ARG A 256 15.95 4.04 15.15
N ARG A 257 16.35 5.23 14.70
CA ARG A 257 17.55 5.93 15.18
C ARG A 257 17.47 6.23 16.67
N HIS A 258 16.33 6.76 17.14
CA HIS A 258 16.12 6.98 18.57
C HIS A 258 16.24 5.70 19.39
N ARG A 259 15.65 4.59 18.95
CA ARG A 259 15.80 3.28 19.62
C ARG A 259 17.26 2.82 19.66
N THR A 260 18.00 2.96 18.56
CA THR A 260 19.41 2.56 18.48
C THR A 260 20.29 3.43 19.39
N ILE A 261 20.06 4.74 19.43
CA ILE A 261 20.79 5.65 20.33
C ILE A 261 20.46 5.36 21.79
N THR A 262 19.18 5.14 22.13
CA THR A 262 18.76 4.81 23.49
C THR A 262 19.35 3.47 23.96
N LEU A 263 19.34 2.44 23.11
CA LEU A 263 19.94 1.13 23.44
C LEU A 263 21.48 1.23 23.58
N ALA A 264 22.13 2.02 22.75
CA ALA A 264 23.57 2.27 22.88
C ALA A 264 23.90 3.01 24.19
N SER A 265 23.11 4.02 24.54
CA SER A 265 23.26 4.77 25.79
C SER A 265 23.05 3.91 27.02
N ILE A 266 22.02 3.03 27.00
CA ILE A 266 21.77 2.07 28.09
C ILE A 266 22.91 1.04 28.21
N ARG A 267 23.43 0.53 27.10
CA ARG A 267 24.57 -0.40 27.11
C ARG A 267 25.85 0.25 27.65
N ILE A 268 26.09 1.51 27.33
CA ILE A 268 27.23 2.29 27.86
C ILE A 268 27.05 2.50 29.38
N ALA A 269 25.85 2.89 29.82
CA ALA A 269 25.54 3.07 31.24
C ALA A 269 25.71 1.78 32.04
N MET A 270 25.23 0.63 31.49
CA MET A 270 25.41 -0.68 32.15
C MET A 270 26.88 -1.13 32.22
N ARG A 271 27.70 -0.82 31.19
CA ARG A 271 29.14 -1.10 31.24
C ARG A 271 29.87 -0.24 32.25
N ILE A 272 29.50 1.04 32.40
CA ILE A 272 30.09 1.91 33.42
C ILE A 272 29.69 1.44 34.82
N ALA A 273 28.42 1.03 35.03
CA ALA A 273 27.94 0.51 36.31
C ALA A 273 28.56 -0.87 36.70
N ALA A 274 29.05 -1.64 35.76
CA ALA A 274 29.72 -2.91 36.00
C ALA A 274 31.23 -2.77 36.27
N CYS A 275 31.79 -1.59 36.18
CA CYS A 275 33.20 -1.27 36.44
C CYS A 275 33.41 -0.55 37.78
N TRP A 276 32.41 -0.43 38.61
CA TRP A 276 32.42 0.00 40.00
C TRP A 276 31.82 -1.12 40.85
#